data_4f6653692ff3673bd907067e66e0e5b1
#
_entry.id   4f6653692ff3673bd907067e66e0e5b1
#
_cell.length_a   1.000
_cell.length_b   1.000
_cell.length_c   1.000
_cell.angle_alpha   90.00
_cell.angle_beta   90.00
_cell.angle_gamma   90.00
#
_symmetry.space_group_name_H-M   'P 1'
#
loop_
_entity.id
_entity.type
_entity.pdbx_description
1 polymer ?
#
loop_
_entity_poly.entity_id
_entity_poly.type
_entity_poly.pdbx_seq_one_letter_code
_entity_poly.pdbx_strand_id
1 'polypeptide(L)'
;MTIRVGQWATGNVGKNALRSIISHPGLELVGLAVSDPAKVGKDAAEICGLDTPTGIIATDDGAAMIALKPDCVSFCSAGTSGREGVTTGNRQSTAADQMCDLLRAGINIVSTAIIPLVHPGSADQEIVRRLEAACREGGTTCFTSGLDPGFMHDILPLTLSGVTRRIDSIRVSEVMSYGIWDKPDAITGKFGFGKSIDLVPPIAQPGVLDIMWGSVVRLIAEQLGVTLDRTEEFHELYAAPETFTIPAGTIEKGSSAGIRFEVRGMVGDKAVVVVEHVTRLRVEDAPHWPQGPIGIGGGYRVQIKGDPDWTMEIGNPGYADPTIPGTLATALRIVNAIPVVVAAPPGVVTPFDLPHITGKGLVSA
;
A
#
# COMPACT_ATOMS: atom_id res chain seq x y z
N MET A 1 -3.68 17.96 -22.50
CA MET A 1 -3.27 16.65 -23.07
C MET A 1 -3.69 15.60 -22.09
N THR A 2 -4.40 14.56 -22.51
CA THR A 2 -4.82 13.44 -21.67
C THR A 2 -3.66 12.44 -21.58
N ILE A 3 -3.36 11.92 -20.41
CA ILE A 3 -2.27 10.94 -20.20
C ILE A 3 -2.82 9.54 -20.49
N ARG A 4 -2.14 8.79 -21.35
CA ARG A 4 -2.50 7.42 -21.73
C ARG A 4 -1.97 6.44 -20.67
N VAL A 5 -2.87 5.67 -20.07
CA VAL A 5 -2.56 4.82 -18.92
C VAL A 5 -2.92 3.37 -19.21
N GLY A 6 -1.97 2.46 -18.94
CA GLY A 6 -2.23 1.03 -18.83
C GLY A 6 -2.50 0.63 -17.38
N GLN A 7 -3.43 -0.29 -17.14
CA GLN A 7 -3.60 -0.94 -15.84
C GLN A 7 -2.98 -2.34 -15.86
N TRP A 8 -2.14 -2.66 -14.86
CA TRP A 8 -1.51 -3.98 -14.72
C TRP A 8 -1.96 -4.63 -13.42
N ALA A 9 -2.65 -5.75 -13.54
CA ALA A 9 -3.33 -6.52 -12.51
C ALA A 9 -4.60 -5.87 -11.93
N THR A 10 -5.56 -6.72 -11.54
CA THR A 10 -6.89 -6.35 -11.07
C THR A 10 -7.28 -7.09 -9.78
N GLY A 11 -6.35 -7.12 -8.82
CA GLY A 11 -6.65 -7.46 -7.43
C GLY A 11 -7.51 -6.36 -6.76
N ASN A 12 -7.65 -6.39 -5.43
CA ASN A 12 -8.50 -5.42 -4.71
C ASN A 12 -8.08 -3.96 -4.99
N VAL A 13 -6.78 -3.64 -4.92
CA VAL A 13 -6.25 -2.31 -5.24
C VAL A 13 -6.36 -2.03 -6.74
N GLY A 14 -5.96 -2.98 -7.58
CA GLY A 14 -5.95 -2.81 -9.03
C GLY A 14 -7.33 -2.57 -9.65
N LYS A 15 -8.40 -3.16 -9.10
CA LYS A 15 -9.78 -2.85 -9.54
C LYS A 15 -10.19 -1.41 -9.21
N ASN A 16 -9.80 -0.93 -8.03
CA ASN A 16 -10.05 0.46 -7.64
C ASN A 16 -9.23 1.44 -8.50
N ALA A 17 -7.96 1.11 -8.78
CA ALA A 17 -7.13 1.90 -9.69
C ALA A 17 -7.72 1.95 -11.11
N LEU A 18 -8.13 0.80 -11.66
CA LEU A 18 -8.77 0.69 -12.96
C LEU A 18 -10.02 1.57 -13.06
N ARG A 19 -10.94 1.45 -12.07
CA ARG A 19 -12.15 2.28 -12.00
C ARG A 19 -11.81 3.77 -11.94
N SER A 20 -10.80 4.13 -11.14
CA SER A 20 -10.37 5.51 -10.97
C SER A 20 -9.74 6.08 -12.24
N ILE A 21 -8.94 5.29 -12.97
CA ILE A 21 -8.36 5.69 -14.26
C ILE A 21 -9.48 5.96 -15.29
N ILE A 22 -10.47 5.06 -15.39
CA ILE A 22 -11.59 5.20 -16.34
C ILE A 22 -12.41 6.47 -16.06
N SER A 23 -12.61 6.83 -14.78
CA SER A 23 -13.40 7.99 -14.40
C SER A 23 -12.62 9.30 -14.30
N HIS A 24 -11.28 9.26 -14.39
CA HIS A 24 -10.45 10.44 -14.18
C HIS A 24 -10.42 11.35 -15.42
N PRO A 25 -10.76 12.65 -15.31
CA PRO A 25 -10.92 13.54 -16.47
C PRO A 25 -9.62 13.81 -17.26
N GLY A 26 -8.46 13.59 -16.64
CA GLY A 26 -7.14 13.82 -17.26
C GLY A 26 -6.41 12.54 -17.69
N LEU A 27 -7.04 11.35 -17.54
CA LEU A 27 -6.44 10.07 -17.88
C LEU A 27 -7.28 9.35 -18.95
N GLU A 28 -6.62 8.53 -19.75
CA GLU A 28 -7.24 7.67 -20.76
C GLU A 28 -6.74 6.24 -20.56
N LEU A 29 -7.64 5.30 -20.25
CA LEU A 29 -7.28 3.89 -20.19
C LEU A 29 -7.05 3.38 -21.62
N VAL A 30 -5.85 2.85 -21.89
CA VAL A 30 -5.49 2.32 -23.24
C VAL A 30 -5.21 0.82 -23.25
N GLY A 31 -5.06 0.18 -22.09
CA GLY A 31 -4.78 -1.24 -22.01
C GLY A 31 -4.99 -1.80 -20.60
N LEU A 32 -5.24 -3.11 -20.53
CA LEU A 32 -5.43 -3.84 -19.28
C LEU A 32 -4.72 -5.19 -19.33
N ALA A 33 -3.73 -5.39 -18.47
CA ALA A 33 -3.05 -6.66 -18.29
C ALA A 33 -3.53 -7.38 -17.02
N VAL A 34 -3.83 -8.67 -17.13
CA VAL A 34 -4.33 -9.53 -16.05
C VAL A 34 -3.59 -10.88 -16.04
N SER A 35 -3.42 -11.46 -14.85
CA SER A 35 -2.84 -12.80 -14.68
C SER A 35 -3.88 -13.90 -14.45
N ASP A 36 -5.13 -13.52 -14.19
CA ASP A 36 -6.24 -14.44 -13.95
C ASP A 36 -6.86 -14.82 -15.28
N PRO A 37 -6.77 -16.11 -15.71
CA PRO A 37 -7.34 -16.55 -16.98
C PRO A 37 -8.83 -16.29 -17.12
N ALA A 38 -9.57 -16.25 -15.99
CA ALA A 38 -11.01 -15.97 -16.00
C ALA A 38 -11.35 -14.53 -16.37
N LYS A 39 -10.35 -13.64 -16.42
CA LYS A 39 -10.51 -12.23 -16.79
C LYS A 39 -10.02 -11.90 -18.19
N VAL A 40 -9.22 -12.78 -18.79
CA VAL A 40 -8.73 -12.60 -20.17
C VAL A 40 -9.92 -12.55 -21.13
N GLY A 41 -9.90 -11.59 -22.05
CA GLY A 41 -10.97 -11.40 -23.03
C GLY A 41 -12.19 -10.61 -22.52
N LYS A 42 -12.22 -10.20 -21.23
CA LYS A 42 -13.30 -9.37 -20.68
C LYS A 42 -13.01 -7.88 -20.82
N ASP A 43 -14.07 -7.09 -20.94
CA ASP A 43 -13.97 -5.62 -20.92
C ASP A 43 -13.52 -5.12 -19.56
N ALA A 44 -12.71 -4.06 -19.54
CA ALA A 44 -12.21 -3.44 -18.34
C ALA A 44 -13.33 -2.96 -17.39
N ALA A 45 -14.43 -2.44 -17.93
CA ALA A 45 -15.61 -2.02 -17.16
C ALA A 45 -16.23 -3.21 -16.41
N GLU A 46 -16.44 -4.36 -17.08
CA GLU A 46 -16.95 -5.58 -16.45
C GLU A 46 -16.08 -6.01 -15.28
N ILE A 47 -14.74 -6.00 -15.45
CA ILE A 47 -13.79 -6.42 -14.42
C ILE A 47 -13.85 -5.53 -13.19
N CYS A 48 -14.05 -4.22 -13.36
CA CYS A 48 -14.10 -3.29 -12.23
C CYS A 48 -15.51 -2.90 -11.79
N GLY A 49 -16.55 -3.51 -12.37
CA GLY A 49 -17.95 -3.30 -12.00
C GLY A 49 -18.51 -1.94 -12.40
N LEU A 50 -18.24 -1.52 -13.64
CA LEU A 50 -18.87 -0.38 -14.30
C LEU A 50 -19.85 -0.88 -15.38
N ASP A 51 -20.96 -0.16 -15.55
CA ASP A 51 -22.03 -0.58 -16.48
C ASP A 51 -21.72 -0.24 -17.94
N THR A 52 -20.90 0.81 -18.17
CA THR A 52 -20.60 1.28 -19.52
C THR A 52 -19.32 0.62 -20.03
N PRO A 53 -19.38 -0.19 -21.10
CA PRO A 53 -18.19 -0.80 -21.68
C PRO A 53 -17.16 0.23 -22.13
N THR A 54 -15.89 -0.09 -21.89
CA THR A 54 -14.76 0.77 -22.28
C THR A 54 -14.23 0.44 -23.67
N GLY A 55 -14.49 -0.77 -24.16
CA GLY A 55 -13.86 -1.33 -25.37
C GLY A 55 -12.41 -1.80 -25.13
N ILE A 56 -11.87 -1.65 -23.93
CA ILE A 56 -10.53 -2.13 -23.56
C ILE A 56 -10.64 -3.55 -23.04
N ILE A 57 -10.09 -4.49 -23.79
CA ILE A 57 -10.16 -5.91 -23.49
C ILE A 57 -8.92 -6.36 -22.73
N ALA A 58 -9.13 -7.08 -21.63
CA ALA A 58 -8.06 -7.60 -20.79
C ALA A 58 -7.25 -8.70 -21.51
N THR A 59 -5.93 -8.63 -21.40
CA THR A 59 -4.98 -9.59 -21.95
C THR A 59 -4.02 -10.12 -20.86
N ASP A 60 -3.49 -11.31 -21.04
CA ASP A 60 -2.38 -11.87 -20.25
C ASP A 60 -1.03 -11.70 -20.97
N ASP A 61 -1.01 -11.01 -22.11
CA ASP A 61 0.20 -10.68 -22.85
C ASP A 61 0.76 -9.30 -22.46
N GLY A 62 1.82 -9.30 -21.69
CA GLY A 62 2.54 -8.09 -21.30
C GLY A 62 3.23 -7.38 -22.47
N ALA A 63 3.61 -8.11 -23.53
CA ALA A 63 4.20 -7.49 -24.72
C ALA A 63 3.14 -6.69 -25.50
N ALA A 64 1.90 -7.15 -25.52
CA ALA A 64 0.79 -6.39 -26.09
C ALA A 64 0.57 -5.06 -25.34
N MET A 65 0.68 -5.05 -24.01
CA MET A 65 0.63 -3.81 -23.22
C MET A 65 1.77 -2.84 -23.60
N ILE A 66 2.99 -3.34 -23.74
CA ILE A 66 4.16 -2.52 -24.14
C ILE A 66 3.95 -1.93 -25.55
N ALA A 67 3.38 -2.71 -26.46
CA ALA A 67 3.12 -2.27 -27.84
C ALA A 67 2.11 -1.12 -27.95
N LEU A 68 1.22 -0.97 -26.97
CA LEU A 68 0.28 0.17 -26.88
C LEU A 68 0.98 1.50 -26.55
N LYS A 69 2.21 1.46 -26.02
CA LYS A 69 3.00 2.64 -25.62
C LYS A 69 2.19 3.61 -24.74
N PRO A 70 1.65 3.18 -23.59
CA PRO A 70 1.06 4.11 -22.64
C PRO A 70 2.14 5.06 -22.09
N ASP A 71 1.74 6.25 -21.66
CA ASP A 71 2.65 7.19 -20.96
C ASP A 71 3.03 6.68 -19.56
N CYS A 72 2.11 5.92 -18.94
CA CYS A 72 2.29 5.36 -17.60
C CYS A 72 1.51 4.05 -17.45
N VAL A 73 2.03 3.15 -16.63
CA VAL A 73 1.32 1.94 -16.18
C VAL A 73 1.08 2.02 -14.67
N SER A 74 -0.18 1.84 -14.26
CA SER A 74 -0.56 1.58 -12.88
C SER A 74 -0.35 0.09 -12.58
N PHE A 75 0.75 -0.22 -11.88
CA PHE A 75 1.24 -1.58 -11.66
C PHE A 75 0.85 -2.07 -10.25
N CYS A 76 -0.19 -2.92 -10.16
CA CYS A 76 -0.77 -3.42 -8.91
C CYS A 76 -0.58 -4.94 -8.72
N SER A 77 0.48 -5.52 -9.27
CA SER A 77 0.78 -6.94 -9.10
C SER A 77 1.25 -7.26 -7.68
N ALA A 78 1.06 -8.50 -7.22
CA ALA A 78 1.51 -8.95 -5.90
C ALA A 78 3.03 -9.23 -5.90
N GLY A 79 3.84 -8.17 -5.97
CA GLY A 79 5.25 -8.19 -6.24
C GLY A 79 6.17 -8.83 -5.19
N THR A 80 5.67 -9.12 -3.99
CA THR A 80 6.49 -9.72 -2.91
C THR A 80 6.47 -11.25 -2.91
N SER A 81 5.61 -11.90 -3.70
CA SER A 81 5.34 -13.33 -3.57
C SER A 81 6.08 -14.21 -4.58
N GLY A 82 6.90 -13.65 -5.46
CA GLY A 82 7.52 -14.44 -6.56
C GLY A 82 6.48 -15.15 -7.44
N ARG A 83 5.21 -14.76 -7.34
CA ARG A 83 4.15 -15.33 -8.17
C ARG A 83 4.40 -14.92 -9.61
N GLU A 84 4.50 -15.92 -10.43
CA GLU A 84 4.42 -15.79 -11.86
C GLU A 84 3.11 -15.11 -12.23
N GLY A 85 3.22 -14.03 -12.95
CA GLY A 85 2.09 -13.22 -13.38
C GLY A 85 1.94 -13.25 -14.90
N VAL A 86 1.51 -12.13 -15.46
CA VAL A 86 1.42 -11.86 -16.88
C VAL A 86 2.77 -12.11 -17.56
N THR A 87 2.78 -12.73 -18.71
CA THR A 87 4.00 -12.96 -19.48
C THR A 87 4.43 -11.67 -20.21
N THR A 88 5.75 -11.46 -20.29
CA THR A 88 6.34 -10.43 -21.14
C THR A 88 7.03 -11.10 -22.31
N GLY A 89 6.47 -10.97 -23.49
CA GLY A 89 6.88 -11.80 -24.62
C GLY A 89 6.51 -13.27 -24.38
N ASN A 90 7.42 -14.20 -24.61
CA ASN A 90 7.20 -15.64 -24.46
C ASN A 90 7.77 -16.22 -23.17
N ARG A 91 8.02 -15.37 -22.13
CA ARG A 91 8.56 -15.81 -20.83
C ARG A 91 7.65 -15.44 -19.69
N GLN A 92 7.58 -16.30 -18.70
CA GLN A 92 7.09 -15.94 -17.38
C GLN A 92 8.10 -15.01 -16.71
N SER A 93 7.62 -13.97 -16.03
CA SER A 93 8.46 -12.95 -15.42
C SER A 93 7.96 -12.53 -14.04
N THR A 94 8.90 -12.18 -13.17
CA THR A 94 8.59 -11.61 -11.86
C THR A 94 8.07 -10.17 -12.00
N ALA A 95 7.52 -9.62 -10.93
CA ALA A 95 7.09 -8.21 -10.93
C ALA A 95 8.24 -7.25 -11.27
N ALA A 96 9.44 -7.48 -10.73
CA ALA A 96 10.61 -6.67 -11.03
C ALA A 96 11.03 -6.76 -12.51
N ASP A 97 10.95 -7.95 -13.12
CA ASP A 97 11.24 -8.12 -14.55
C ASP A 97 10.24 -7.35 -15.41
N GLN A 98 8.94 -7.49 -15.09
CA GLN A 98 7.85 -6.80 -15.80
C GLN A 98 8.00 -5.29 -15.70
N MET A 99 8.32 -4.76 -14.51
CA MET A 99 8.58 -3.34 -14.31
C MET A 99 9.80 -2.88 -15.13
N CYS A 100 10.90 -3.63 -15.13
CA CYS A 100 12.07 -3.29 -15.94
C CYS A 100 11.77 -3.28 -17.45
N ASP A 101 10.97 -4.24 -17.95
CA ASP A 101 10.61 -4.29 -19.36
C ASP A 101 9.74 -3.08 -19.77
N LEU A 102 8.79 -2.67 -18.92
CA LEU A 102 7.97 -1.47 -19.13
C LEU A 102 8.82 -0.20 -19.12
N LEU A 103 9.67 -0.03 -18.10
CA LEU A 103 10.53 1.14 -17.96
C LEU A 103 11.48 1.32 -19.14
N ARG A 104 12.17 0.23 -19.60
CA ARG A 104 13.03 0.25 -20.80
C ARG A 104 12.28 0.60 -22.07
N ALA A 105 11.00 0.24 -22.14
CA ALA A 105 10.15 0.56 -23.28
C ALA A 105 9.68 2.02 -23.32
N GLY A 106 10.13 2.88 -22.38
CA GLY A 106 9.75 4.28 -22.31
C GLY A 106 8.43 4.52 -21.56
N ILE A 107 7.99 3.59 -20.72
CA ILE A 107 6.72 3.64 -20.00
C ILE A 107 6.98 3.89 -18.51
N ASN A 108 6.45 5.00 -17.98
CA ASN A 108 6.55 5.31 -16.55
C ASN A 108 5.71 4.33 -15.71
N ILE A 109 6.04 4.19 -14.44
CA ILE A 109 5.32 3.28 -13.54
C ILE A 109 4.91 4.00 -12.26
N VAL A 110 3.63 3.87 -11.89
CA VAL A 110 3.14 4.06 -10.53
C VAL A 110 2.73 2.70 -9.96
N SER A 111 3.15 2.35 -8.74
CA SER A 111 3.06 0.96 -8.28
C SER A 111 2.65 0.83 -6.82
N THR A 112 1.99 -0.29 -6.50
CA THR A 112 1.84 -0.80 -5.12
C THR A 112 2.59 -2.13 -4.93
N ALA A 113 3.35 -2.57 -5.93
CA ALA A 113 4.14 -3.78 -5.89
C ALA A 113 5.51 -3.52 -5.25
N ILE A 114 6.10 -4.59 -4.70
CA ILE A 114 7.43 -4.55 -4.06
C ILE A 114 7.44 -3.46 -2.97
N ILE A 115 6.64 -3.66 -1.94
CA ILE A 115 6.39 -2.72 -0.84
C ILE A 115 7.65 -1.99 -0.33
N PRO A 116 8.84 -2.64 -0.14
CA PRO A 116 10.03 -1.94 0.29
C PRO A 116 10.50 -0.79 -0.62
N LEU A 117 10.06 -0.74 -1.89
CA LEU A 117 10.37 0.38 -2.79
C LEU A 117 9.71 1.72 -2.40
N VAL A 118 8.83 1.75 -1.41
CA VAL A 118 8.39 3.00 -0.77
C VAL A 118 9.60 3.80 -0.26
N HIS A 119 10.65 3.08 0.17
CA HIS A 119 11.97 3.62 0.51
C HIS A 119 13.04 2.78 -0.20
N PRO A 120 13.52 3.17 -1.38
CA PRO A 120 14.48 2.39 -2.17
C PRO A 120 15.73 1.97 -1.39
N GLY A 121 16.19 2.81 -0.44
CA GLY A 121 17.30 2.47 0.46
C GLY A 121 17.07 1.24 1.34
N SER A 122 15.83 0.84 1.58
CA SER A 122 15.45 -0.35 2.37
C SER A 122 15.12 -1.57 1.51
N ALA A 123 14.94 -1.40 0.22
CA ALA A 123 14.60 -2.49 -0.69
C ALA A 123 15.83 -3.34 -1.05
N ASP A 124 15.58 -4.48 -1.69
CA ASP A 124 16.66 -5.28 -2.28
C ASP A 124 17.44 -4.43 -3.28
N GLN A 125 18.71 -4.19 -2.99
CA GLN A 125 19.57 -3.31 -3.79
C GLN A 125 19.85 -3.84 -5.19
N GLU A 126 19.72 -5.15 -5.45
CA GLU A 126 19.79 -5.69 -6.80
C GLU A 126 18.55 -5.28 -7.61
N ILE A 127 17.35 -5.38 -7.01
CA ILE A 127 16.12 -4.93 -7.64
C ILE A 127 16.18 -3.42 -7.91
N VAL A 128 16.62 -2.62 -6.93
CA VAL A 128 16.75 -1.15 -7.10
C VAL A 128 17.69 -0.82 -8.25
N ARG A 129 18.90 -1.41 -8.29
CA ARG A 129 19.87 -1.17 -9.39
C ARG A 129 19.31 -1.53 -10.76
N ARG A 130 18.55 -2.61 -10.87
CA ARG A 130 17.91 -3.03 -12.12
C ARG A 130 16.82 -2.05 -12.58
N LEU A 131 15.97 -1.58 -11.65
CA LEU A 131 14.95 -0.59 -11.93
C LEU A 131 15.57 0.76 -12.32
N GLU A 132 16.58 1.22 -11.58
CA GLU A 132 17.35 2.43 -11.89
C GLU A 132 17.98 2.39 -13.28
N ALA A 133 18.59 1.25 -13.65
CA ALA A 133 19.14 1.05 -14.98
C ALA A 133 18.04 1.13 -16.05
N ALA A 134 16.92 0.45 -15.83
CA ALA A 134 15.79 0.46 -16.74
C ALA A 134 15.17 1.88 -16.89
N CYS A 135 15.05 2.64 -15.80
CA CYS A 135 14.61 4.04 -15.83
C CYS A 135 15.54 4.92 -16.68
N ARG A 136 16.88 4.77 -16.50
CA ARG A 136 17.86 5.52 -17.30
C ARG A 136 17.81 5.16 -18.78
N GLU A 137 17.72 3.87 -19.10
CA GLU A 137 17.65 3.37 -20.47
C GLU A 137 16.41 3.87 -21.22
N GLY A 138 15.25 3.84 -20.55
CA GLY A 138 13.97 4.24 -21.14
C GLY A 138 13.62 5.72 -20.98
N GLY A 139 14.39 6.49 -20.19
CA GLY A 139 14.05 7.87 -19.85
C GLY A 139 12.79 7.98 -18.99
N THR A 140 12.56 7.04 -18.06
CA THR A 140 11.31 6.85 -17.33
C THR A 140 11.47 6.93 -15.82
N THR A 141 10.34 7.08 -15.14
CA THR A 141 10.26 7.20 -13.67
C THR A 141 9.44 6.05 -13.08
N CYS A 142 9.93 5.49 -12.00
CA CYS A 142 9.25 4.47 -11.20
C CYS A 142 8.92 5.00 -9.80
N PHE A 143 7.65 5.00 -9.43
CA PHE A 143 7.15 5.44 -8.13
C PHE A 143 6.34 4.35 -7.46
N THR A 144 6.72 3.95 -6.25
CA THR A 144 5.97 2.99 -5.43
C THR A 144 5.43 3.67 -4.18
N SER A 145 4.13 3.56 -3.94
CA SER A 145 3.47 4.12 -2.77
C SER A 145 2.14 3.40 -2.53
N GLY A 146 1.46 3.81 -1.48
CA GLY A 146 0.13 3.35 -1.10
C GLY A 146 -0.44 4.26 -0.02
N LEU A 147 -1.35 3.72 0.77
CA LEU A 147 -1.87 4.39 1.95
C LEU A 147 -1.06 3.97 3.18
N ASP A 148 -0.87 2.66 3.34
CA ASP A 148 -0.18 1.98 4.42
C ASP A 148 0.47 0.67 3.90
N PRO A 149 1.81 0.65 3.79
CA PRO A 149 2.73 1.79 3.90
C PRO A 149 2.57 2.81 2.77
N GLY A 150 2.79 4.09 3.10
CA GLY A 150 2.69 5.24 2.20
C GLY A 150 2.09 6.47 2.87
N PHE A 151 1.16 7.13 2.20
CA PHE A 151 0.66 8.47 2.53
C PHE A 151 0.36 8.72 4.01
N MET A 152 -0.31 7.79 4.70
CA MET A 152 -0.63 7.95 6.13
C MET A 152 0.61 7.86 7.01
N HIS A 153 1.60 7.11 6.58
CA HIS A 153 2.79 6.78 7.36
C HIS A 153 4.04 7.56 6.94
N ASP A 154 4.04 8.22 5.77
CA ASP A 154 5.17 9.02 5.29
C ASP A 154 4.83 10.52 5.17
N ILE A 155 3.92 10.88 4.30
CA ILE A 155 3.61 12.28 3.99
C ILE A 155 3.01 13.01 5.19
N LEU A 156 2.03 12.43 5.86
CA LEU A 156 1.31 13.12 6.93
C LEU A 156 2.19 13.41 8.15
N PRO A 157 2.94 12.43 8.73
CA PRO A 157 3.81 12.72 9.86
C PRO A 157 4.91 13.71 9.50
N LEU A 158 5.50 13.60 8.31
CA LEU A 158 6.56 14.51 7.89
C LEU A 158 6.04 15.91 7.59
N THR A 159 4.85 16.06 7.01
CA THR A 159 4.20 17.36 6.84
C THR A 159 3.92 18.00 8.21
N LEU A 160 3.38 17.23 9.17
CA LEU A 160 3.09 17.72 10.51
C LEU A 160 4.38 18.08 11.28
N SER A 161 5.49 17.39 11.03
CA SER A 161 6.79 17.67 11.66
C SER A 161 7.31 19.06 11.33
N GLY A 162 6.95 19.63 10.17
CA GLY A 162 7.39 20.96 9.72
C GLY A 162 6.92 22.14 10.58
N VAL A 163 5.99 21.90 11.51
CA VAL A 163 5.52 22.91 12.49
C VAL A 163 5.93 22.59 13.92
N THR A 164 7.00 21.80 14.09
CA THR A 164 7.53 21.36 15.39
C THR A 164 8.96 21.88 15.58
N ARG A 165 9.25 22.49 16.73
CA ARG A 165 10.58 23.00 17.08
C ARG A 165 11.54 21.91 17.57
N ARG A 166 11.01 20.88 18.24
CA ARG A 166 11.76 19.71 18.73
C ARG A 166 10.89 18.46 18.61
N ILE A 167 11.48 17.40 18.11
CA ILE A 167 10.81 16.09 17.98
C ILE A 167 11.52 15.11 18.90
N ASP A 168 10.77 14.53 19.82
CA ASP A 168 11.25 13.48 20.72
C ASP A 168 10.93 12.10 20.17
N SER A 169 9.77 11.93 19.51
CA SER A 169 9.38 10.74 18.76
C SER A 169 8.20 11.02 17.83
N ILE A 170 8.09 10.20 16.79
CA ILE A 170 6.93 10.14 15.90
C ILE A 170 6.32 8.74 16.00
N ARG A 171 5.00 8.65 16.22
CA ARG A 171 4.22 7.42 16.15
C ARG A 171 3.13 7.59 15.11
N VAL A 172 3.04 6.65 14.19
CA VAL A 172 1.93 6.54 13.24
C VAL A 172 1.22 5.21 13.47
N SER A 173 -0.10 5.27 13.58
CA SER A 173 -0.90 4.10 13.95
C SER A 173 -2.03 3.88 12.95
N GLU A 174 -2.19 2.65 12.49
CA GLU A 174 -3.44 2.14 11.93
C GLU A 174 -4.21 1.42 13.04
N VAL A 175 -5.48 1.77 13.23
CA VAL A 175 -6.37 1.09 14.18
C VAL A 175 -7.61 0.66 13.42
N MET A 176 -7.79 -0.65 13.21
CA MET A 176 -8.84 -1.19 12.36
C MET A 176 -9.60 -2.37 13.00
N SER A 177 -10.90 -2.48 12.70
CA SER A 177 -11.71 -3.66 12.96
C SER A 177 -11.92 -4.45 11.67
N TYR A 178 -11.53 -5.73 11.67
CA TYR A 178 -11.63 -6.62 10.52
C TYR A 178 -12.75 -7.67 10.65
N GLY A 179 -13.59 -7.55 11.66
CA GLY A 179 -14.65 -8.54 11.94
C GLY A 179 -15.73 -8.65 10.87
N ILE A 180 -15.82 -7.68 9.96
CA ILE A 180 -16.76 -7.71 8.83
C ILE A 180 -16.15 -8.30 7.55
N TRP A 181 -14.86 -8.65 7.56
CA TRP A 181 -14.20 -9.24 6.40
C TRP A 181 -14.60 -10.68 6.17
N ASP A 182 -15.11 -10.98 4.98
CA ASP A 182 -15.29 -12.32 4.47
C ASP A 182 -14.06 -12.76 3.67
N LYS A 183 -12.92 -12.89 4.36
CA LYS A 183 -11.63 -13.29 3.79
C LYS A 183 -10.88 -14.22 4.74
N PRO A 184 -11.25 -15.52 4.79
CA PRO A 184 -10.62 -16.49 5.69
C PRO A 184 -9.11 -16.57 5.55
N ASP A 185 -8.56 -16.46 4.32
CA ASP A 185 -7.11 -16.48 4.07
C ASP A 185 -6.38 -15.31 4.74
N ALA A 186 -6.99 -14.14 4.80
CA ALA A 186 -6.42 -13.01 5.51
C ALA A 186 -6.61 -13.14 7.01
N ILE A 187 -7.85 -13.35 7.44
CA ILE A 187 -8.25 -13.39 8.87
C ILE A 187 -7.51 -14.52 9.60
N THR A 188 -7.67 -15.75 9.14
CA THR A 188 -7.10 -16.93 9.80
C THR A 188 -5.70 -17.25 9.27
N GLY A 189 -5.47 -17.09 7.97
CA GLY A 189 -4.22 -17.46 7.33
C GLY A 189 -3.09 -16.49 7.60
N LYS A 190 -3.31 -15.17 7.47
CA LYS A 190 -2.27 -14.15 7.64
C LYS A 190 -2.18 -13.62 9.07
N PHE A 191 -3.31 -13.20 9.64
CA PHE A 191 -3.37 -12.61 10.98
C PHE A 191 -3.47 -13.64 12.11
N GLY A 192 -3.79 -14.91 11.80
CA GLY A 192 -3.88 -15.97 12.79
C GLY A 192 -5.12 -15.88 13.70
N PHE A 193 -6.13 -15.08 13.34
CA PHE A 193 -7.35 -14.98 14.14
C PHE A 193 -8.09 -16.33 14.17
N GLY A 194 -8.63 -16.67 15.33
CA GLY A 194 -9.25 -17.99 15.59
C GLY A 194 -8.23 -19.09 15.88
N LYS A 195 -6.91 -18.82 15.86
CA LYS A 195 -5.86 -19.77 16.28
C LYS A 195 -5.48 -19.58 17.75
N SER A 196 -4.72 -20.52 18.31
CA SER A 196 -4.17 -20.36 19.67
C SER A 196 -3.34 -19.08 19.77
N ILE A 197 -3.48 -18.36 20.87
CA ILE A 197 -2.65 -17.18 21.19
C ILE A 197 -1.19 -17.53 21.47
N ASP A 198 -0.85 -18.81 21.68
CA ASP A 198 0.53 -19.26 21.84
C ASP A 198 1.28 -19.41 20.52
N LEU A 199 0.56 -19.30 19.39
CA LEU A 199 1.13 -19.39 18.05
C LEU A 199 1.44 -18.00 17.51
N VAL A 200 2.68 -17.79 17.11
CA VAL A 200 3.07 -16.56 16.40
C VAL A 200 2.42 -16.58 15.00
N PRO A 201 1.54 -15.64 14.67
CA PRO A 201 0.87 -15.62 13.37
C PRO A 201 1.86 -15.31 12.23
N PRO A 202 1.57 -15.72 10.97
CA PRO A 202 2.48 -15.51 9.85
C PRO A 202 2.92 -14.06 9.66
N ILE A 203 2.06 -13.10 9.92
CA ILE A 203 2.41 -11.67 9.80
C ILE A 203 3.44 -11.21 10.84
N ALA A 204 3.50 -11.86 12.00
CA ALA A 204 4.41 -11.50 13.10
C ALA A 204 5.61 -12.45 13.22
N GLN A 205 5.86 -13.30 12.21
CA GLN A 205 7.10 -14.06 12.16
C GLN A 205 8.30 -13.13 12.07
N PRO A 206 9.45 -13.48 12.68
CA PRO A 206 10.62 -12.60 12.74
C PRO A 206 11.02 -12.05 11.37
N GLY A 207 11.19 -10.73 11.26
CA GLY A 207 11.57 -10.01 10.05
C GLY A 207 10.42 -9.68 9.10
N VAL A 208 9.22 -10.26 9.29
CA VAL A 208 8.08 -10.00 8.39
C VAL A 208 7.54 -8.58 8.56
N LEU A 209 7.43 -8.10 9.79
CA LEU A 209 6.97 -6.73 10.06
C LEU A 209 7.97 -5.70 9.52
N ASP A 210 9.27 -5.93 9.68
CA ASP A 210 10.31 -5.04 9.13
C ASP A 210 10.29 -5.00 7.60
N ILE A 211 10.08 -6.13 6.93
CA ILE A 211 9.92 -6.18 5.46
C ILE A 211 8.71 -5.35 5.02
N MET A 212 7.62 -5.38 5.77
CA MET A 212 6.37 -4.69 5.40
C MET A 212 6.40 -3.20 5.73
N TRP A 213 6.88 -2.81 6.91
CA TRP A 213 6.79 -1.43 7.41
C TRP A 213 8.13 -0.79 7.81
N GLY A 214 9.21 -1.55 7.90
CA GLY A 214 10.53 -1.01 8.22
C GLY A 214 11.04 0.01 7.21
N SER A 215 10.62 -0.11 5.94
CA SER A 215 10.91 0.87 4.89
C SER A 215 10.38 2.28 5.25
N VAL A 216 9.17 2.37 5.77
CA VAL A 216 8.57 3.65 6.19
C VAL A 216 9.25 4.21 7.43
N VAL A 217 9.61 3.36 8.39
CA VAL A 217 10.36 3.77 9.59
C VAL A 217 11.69 4.41 9.19
N ARG A 218 12.42 3.79 8.25
CA ARG A 218 13.70 4.31 7.75
C ARG A 218 13.52 5.56 6.90
N LEU A 219 12.46 5.63 6.09
CA LEU A 219 12.13 6.81 5.29
C LEU A 219 11.87 8.04 6.17
N ILE A 220 11.05 7.88 7.23
CA ILE A 220 10.79 8.96 8.19
C ILE A 220 12.10 9.41 8.86
N ALA A 221 12.92 8.47 9.32
CA ALA A 221 14.19 8.78 9.96
C ALA A 221 15.14 9.53 9.03
N GLU A 222 15.27 9.09 7.77
CA GLU A 222 16.10 9.72 6.75
C GLU A 222 15.64 11.17 6.49
N GLN A 223 14.34 11.39 6.29
CA GLN A 223 13.78 12.72 6.03
C GLN A 223 13.93 13.67 7.22
N LEU A 224 14.05 13.14 8.44
CA LEU A 224 14.32 13.90 9.65
C LEU A 224 15.82 14.05 9.96
N GLY A 225 16.71 13.49 9.12
CA GLY A 225 18.15 13.50 9.35
C GLY A 225 18.59 12.66 10.54
N VAL A 226 17.84 11.61 10.89
CA VAL A 226 18.13 10.74 12.04
C VAL A 226 18.73 9.43 11.54
N THR A 227 19.90 9.07 12.08
CA THR A 227 20.49 7.74 11.88
C THR A 227 19.94 6.79 12.93
N LEU A 228 19.25 5.74 12.49
CA LEU A 228 18.77 4.68 13.37
C LEU A 228 19.90 3.68 13.64
N ASP A 229 20.04 3.24 14.90
CA ASP A 229 20.97 2.18 15.26
C ASP A 229 20.47 0.81 14.80
N ARG A 230 19.14 0.60 14.92
CA ARG A 230 18.46 -0.65 14.54
C ARG A 230 16.95 -0.44 14.38
N THR A 231 16.28 -1.43 13.83
CA THR A 231 14.82 -1.59 13.93
C THR A 231 14.50 -2.73 14.90
N GLU A 232 13.38 -2.61 15.63
CA GLU A 232 12.85 -3.64 16.52
C GLU A 232 11.41 -3.94 16.17
N GLU A 233 11.04 -5.22 16.20
CA GLU A 233 9.67 -5.68 16.02
C GLU A 233 9.04 -6.03 17.38
N PHE A 234 7.77 -5.67 17.56
CA PHE A 234 6.98 -6.02 18.73
C PHE A 234 5.62 -6.51 18.26
N HIS A 235 5.07 -7.51 18.93
CA HIS A 235 3.66 -7.87 18.77
C HIS A 235 3.07 -8.42 20.06
N GLU A 236 1.76 -8.30 20.19
CA GLU A 236 0.95 -8.93 21.23
C GLU A 236 -0.39 -9.39 20.63
N LEU A 237 -0.95 -10.45 21.19
CA LEU A 237 -2.23 -11.02 20.77
C LEU A 237 -3.29 -10.82 21.86
N TYR A 238 -4.54 -10.66 21.45
CA TYR A 238 -5.68 -10.59 22.34
C TYR A 238 -6.54 -11.84 22.20
N ALA A 239 -6.83 -12.52 23.32
CA ALA A 239 -7.69 -13.68 23.36
C ALA A 239 -9.18 -13.28 23.35
N ALA A 240 -9.99 -13.95 22.54
CA ALA A 240 -11.44 -13.80 22.53
C ALA A 240 -12.02 -14.08 23.91
N PRO A 241 -12.78 -13.16 24.52
CA PRO A 241 -13.37 -13.38 25.84
C PRO A 241 -14.54 -14.37 25.83
N GLU A 242 -15.12 -14.60 24.68
CA GLU A 242 -16.25 -15.48 24.40
C GLU A 242 -16.16 -16.02 22.96
N THR A 243 -16.94 -17.08 22.66
CA THR A 243 -17.10 -17.56 21.28
C THR A 243 -18.07 -16.65 20.52
N PHE A 244 -17.68 -16.21 19.31
CA PHE A 244 -18.51 -15.40 18.41
C PHE A 244 -18.26 -15.77 16.94
N THR A 245 -19.18 -15.34 16.06
CA THR A 245 -19.10 -15.63 14.62
C THR A 245 -18.94 -14.33 13.83
N ILE A 246 -18.07 -14.37 12.84
CA ILE A 246 -17.84 -13.32 11.82
C ILE A 246 -18.02 -13.94 10.44
N PRO A 247 -18.14 -13.18 9.35
CA PRO A 247 -18.26 -13.73 8.00
C PRO A 247 -17.15 -14.74 7.63
N ALA A 248 -15.93 -14.52 8.11
CA ALA A 248 -14.80 -15.42 7.85
C ALA A 248 -14.82 -16.74 8.66
N GLY A 249 -15.74 -16.90 9.62
CA GLY A 249 -15.86 -18.12 10.44
C GLY A 249 -16.12 -17.87 11.92
N THR A 250 -16.05 -18.93 12.71
CA THR A 250 -16.24 -18.89 14.17
C THR A 250 -14.90 -18.67 14.87
N ILE A 251 -14.90 -17.76 15.83
CA ILE A 251 -13.78 -17.44 16.72
C ILE A 251 -14.13 -18.02 18.09
N GLU A 252 -13.39 -19.03 18.49
CA GLU A 252 -13.63 -19.71 19.77
C GLU A 252 -13.07 -18.87 20.94
N LYS A 253 -13.73 -18.94 22.08
CA LYS A 253 -13.23 -18.35 23.33
C LYS A 253 -11.79 -18.78 23.61
N GLY A 254 -10.93 -17.82 23.93
CA GLY A 254 -9.51 -18.06 24.21
C GLY A 254 -8.60 -18.11 22.97
N SER A 255 -9.16 -18.14 21.75
CA SER A 255 -8.39 -18.01 20.53
C SER A 255 -8.07 -16.54 20.21
N SER A 256 -7.15 -16.28 19.29
CA SER A 256 -6.76 -14.92 18.89
C SER A 256 -7.94 -14.17 18.25
N ALA A 257 -8.25 -12.97 18.75
CA ALA A 257 -9.28 -12.06 18.24
C ALA A 257 -8.73 -10.64 17.99
N GLY A 258 -7.46 -10.41 18.25
CA GLY A 258 -6.79 -9.15 17.99
C GLY A 258 -5.27 -9.34 17.95
N ILE A 259 -4.62 -8.50 17.16
CA ILE A 259 -3.18 -8.35 17.13
C ILE A 259 -2.82 -6.87 17.19
N ARG A 260 -1.86 -6.54 18.03
CA ARG A 260 -1.16 -5.26 18.01
C ARG A 260 0.30 -5.51 17.72
N PHE A 261 0.87 -4.76 16.79
CA PHE A 261 2.28 -4.85 16.48
C PHE A 261 2.90 -3.49 16.21
N GLU A 262 4.20 -3.41 16.38
CA GLU A 262 5.00 -2.21 16.12
C GLU A 262 6.28 -2.57 15.37
N VAL A 263 6.70 -1.66 14.47
CA VAL A 263 8.07 -1.59 13.97
C VAL A 263 8.67 -0.29 14.50
N ARG A 264 9.74 -0.40 15.27
CA ARG A 264 10.36 0.69 16.00
C ARG A 264 11.71 1.02 15.42
N GLY A 265 11.95 2.28 15.06
CA GLY A 265 13.27 2.83 14.73
C GLY A 265 13.94 3.34 16.00
N MET A 266 15.08 2.75 16.36
CA MET A 266 15.75 2.97 17.62
C MET A 266 16.97 3.84 17.48
N VAL A 267 17.17 4.78 18.46
CA VAL A 267 18.41 5.49 18.73
C VAL A 267 18.74 5.27 20.21
N GLY A 268 19.80 4.55 20.48
CA GLY A 268 20.04 3.98 21.81
C GLY A 268 18.87 3.09 22.24
N ASP A 269 18.34 3.36 23.42
CA ASP A 269 17.18 2.66 23.96
C ASP A 269 15.85 3.36 23.69
N LYS A 270 15.87 4.43 22.90
CA LYS A 270 14.67 5.22 22.59
C LYS A 270 14.11 4.88 21.22
N ALA A 271 12.83 4.51 21.15
CA ALA A 271 12.09 4.44 19.92
C ALA A 271 11.74 5.86 19.45
N VAL A 272 12.40 6.32 18.37
CA VAL A 272 12.22 7.68 17.83
C VAL A 272 11.19 7.72 16.71
N VAL A 273 11.03 6.61 15.98
CA VAL A 273 9.97 6.43 14.98
C VAL A 273 9.26 5.11 15.27
N VAL A 274 7.94 5.11 15.32
CA VAL A 274 7.14 3.91 15.55
C VAL A 274 6.01 3.85 14.51
N VAL A 275 5.95 2.76 13.78
CA VAL A 275 4.77 2.36 13.00
C VAL A 275 4.04 1.30 13.80
N GLU A 276 2.77 1.56 14.11
CA GLU A 276 1.93 0.72 14.96
C GLU A 276 0.67 0.28 14.21
N HIS A 277 0.30 -0.98 14.37
CA HIS A 277 -0.99 -1.50 13.91
C HIS A 277 -1.75 -2.13 15.06
N VAL A 278 -3.02 -1.80 15.16
CA VAL A 278 -3.96 -2.37 16.11
C VAL A 278 -5.13 -2.93 15.31
N THR A 279 -5.13 -4.23 15.11
CA THR A 279 -6.15 -4.94 14.33
C THR A 279 -6.99 -5.81 15.26
N ARG A 280 -8.31 -5.59 15.26
CA ARG A 280 -9.28 -6.31 16.08
C ARG A 280 -10.32 -6.99 15.20
N LEU A 281 -11.01 -7.98 15.71
CA LEU A 281 -12.21 -8.51 15.08
C LEU A 281 -13.45 -7.71 15.45
N ARG A 282 -13.58 -7.29 16.71
CA ARG A 282 -14.68 -6.43 17.17
C ARG A 282 -14.11 -5.15 17.78
N VAL A 283 -14.84 -4.05 17.65
CA VAL A 283 -14.40 -2.73 18.16
C VAL A 283 -14.16 -2.74 19.67
N GLU A 284 -14.96 -3.50 20.42
CA GLU A 284 -14.87 -3.69 21.86
C GLU A 284 -13.75 -4.62 22.33
N ASP A 285 -13.15 -5.41 21.42
CA ASP A 285 -12.05 -6.30 21.77
C ASP A 285 -10.80 -5.49 22.17
N ALA A 286 -10.02 -6.01 23.12
CA ALA A 286 -8.81 -5.38 23.65
C ALA A 286 -9.02 -3.90 24.04
N PRO A 287 -9.92 -3.57 24.99
CA PRO A 287 -10.27 -2.18 25.32
C PRO A 287 -9.10 -1.38 25.90
N HIS A 288 -8.04 -2.05 26.35
CA HIS A 288 -6.81 -1.43 26.88
C HIS A 288 -5.81 -1.05 25.79
N TRP A 289 -6.00 -1.50 24.55
CA TRP A 289 -5.20 -1.07 23.41
C TRP A 289 -5.67 0.29 22.89
N PRO A 290 -4.85 1.01 22.09
CA PRO A 290 -5.26 2.25 21.43
C PRO A 290 -6.60 2.07 20.71
N GLN A 291 -7.53 2.98 20.96
CA GLN A 291 -8.84 2.97 20.30
C GLN A 291 -8.76 3.75 18.99
N GLY A 292 -9.61 3.38 18.04
CA GLY A 292 -9.71 4.06 16.75
C GLY A 292 -10.16 5.52 16.92
N PRO A 293 -9.68 6.41 16.04
CA PRO A 293 -10.18 7.76 15.99
C PRO A 293 -11.69 7.76 15.63
N ILE A 294 -12.42 8.71 16.17
CA ILE A 294 -13.80 9.04 15.76
C ILE A 294 -14.86 7.94 16.03
N GLY A 295 -14.54 6.87 16.76
CA GLY A 295 -15.54 5.86 17.19
C GLY A 295 -16.18 5.04 16.06
N ILE A 296 -15.57 4.97 14.88
CA ILE A 296 -16.05 4.24 13.70
C ILE A 296 -15.04 3.18 13.30
N GLY A 297 -15.12 2.01 13.87
CA GLY A 297 -14.46 0.77 13.39
C GLY A 297 -12.99 0.85 12.97
N GLY A 298 -12.44 2.05 12.68
CA GLY A 298 -11.05 2.22 12.30
C GLY A 298 -10.65 3.58 11.75
N GLY A 299 -9.34 3.79 11.65
CA GLY A 299 -8.72 5.02 11.15
C GLY A 299 -7.22 5.04 11.40
N TYR A 300 -6.64 6.21 11.18
CA TYR A 300 -5.21 6.45 11.34
C TYR A 300 -4.96 7.54 12.37
N ARG A 301 -3.83 7.45 13.07
CA ARG A 301 -3.39 8.47 14.02
C ARG A 301 -1.92 8.76 13.81
N VAL A 302 -1.57 10.05 13.74
CA VAL A 302 -0.20 10.54 13.77
C VAL A 302 0.01 11.27 15.09
N GLN A 303 1.04 10.90 15.85
CA GLN A 303 1.42 11.56 17.09
C GLN A 303 2.89 11.98 17.01
N ILE A 304 3.15 13.24 17.22
CA ILE A 304 4.50 13.78 17.43
C ILE A 304 4.62 14.18 18.88
N LYS A 305 5.55 13.57 19.60
CA LYS A 305 5.99 14.03 20.92
C LYS A 305 7.16 14.95 20.76
N GLY A 306 7.08 16.14 21.36
CA GLY A 306 8.12 17.14 21.19
C GLY A 306 7.75 18.51 21.72
N ASP A 307 8.00 19.54 20.92
CA ASP A 307 7.64 20.91 21.27
C ASP A 307 7.21 21.67 20.00
N PRO A 308 5.92 21.91 19.82
CA PRO A 308 4.81 21.37 20.59
C PRO A 308 4.52 19.88 20.29
N ASP A 309 3.77 19.22 21.20
CA ASP A 309 3.14 17.93 20.92
C ASP A 309 2.02 18.09 19.89
N TRP A 310 1.93 17.13 18.96
CA TRP A 310 0.84 17.09 17.99
C TRP A 310 0.14 15.74 17.97
N THR A 311 -1.17 15.76 17.78
CA THR A 311 -1.98 14.57 17.45
C THR A 311 -2.90 14.91 16.31
N MET A 312 -2.87 14.10 15.26
CA MET A 312 -3.79 14.15 14.13
C MET A 312 -4.51 12.81 14.01
N GLU A 313 -5.82 12.84 13.85
CA GLU A 313 -6.65 11.65 13.68
C GLU A 313 -7.41 11.73 12.36
N ILE A 314 -7.47 10.61 11.65
CA ILE A 314 -8.12 10.51 10.34
C ILE A 314 -9.01 9.29 10.35
N GLY A 315 -10.28 9.50 10.06
CA GLY A 315 -11.27 8.45 9.88
C GLY A 315 -12.11 8.70 8.64
N ASN A 316 -12.87 7.71 8.24
CA ASN A 316 -13.81 7.81 7.12
C ASN A 316 -15.23 7.43 7.55
N PRO A 317 -16.06 8.38 8.01
CA PRO A 317 -17.40 8.11 8.51
C PRO A 317 -18.39 7.69 7.41
N GLY A 318 -18.02 7.84 6.13
CA GLY A 318 -18.87 7.48 4.98
C GLY A 318 -18.93 6.00 4.66
N TYR A 319 -18.11 5.17 5.34
CA TYR A 319 -18.04 3.73 5.11
C TYR A 319 -18.21 2.96 6.40
N ALA A 320 -19.14 2.01 6.39
CA ALA A 320 -19.31 1.07 7.51
C ALA A 320 -18.13 0.10 7.64
N ASP A 321 -17.54 -0.32 6.50
CA ASP A 321 -16.31 -1.09 6.43
C ASP A 321 -15.11 -0.15 6.27
N PRO A 322 -14.25 0.03 7.30
CA PRO A 322 -13.12 0.94 7.25
C PRO A 322 -12.01 0.49 6.28
N THR A 323 -12.07 -0.75 5.81
CA THR A 323 -11.06 -1.31 4.89
C THR A 323 -11.33 -0.97 3.43
N ILE A 324 -12.58 -0.67 3.07
CA ILE A 324 -12.96 -0.21 1.73
C ILE A 324 -12.25 1.11 1.38
N PRO A 325 -12.39 2.19 2.19
CA PRO A 325 -11.66 3.43 1.92
C PRO A 325 -10.14 3.25 1.97
N GLY A 326 -9.60 2.37 2.81
CA GLY A 326 -8.16 2.06 2.83
C GLY A 326 -7.65 1.51 1.50
N THR A 327 -8.34 0.50 0.96
CA THR A 327 -8.01 -0.09 -0.35
C THR A 327 -8.20 0.90 -1.51
N LEU A 328 -9.27 1.70 -1.46
CA LEU A 328 -9.54 2.74 -2.44
C LEU A 328 -8.47 3.83 -2.39
N ALA A 329 -8.15 4.36 -1.21
CA ALA A 329 -7.17 5.42 -1.04
C ALA A 329 -5.75 4.96 -1.45
N THR A 330 -5.40 3.69 -1.23
CA THR A 330 -4.16 3.09 -1.75
C THR A 330 -4.10 3.19 -3.28
N ALA A 331 -5.18 2.86 -3.98
CA ALA A 331 -5.28 2.98 -5.43
C ALA A 331 -5.22 4.45 -5.88
N LEU A 332 -5.98 5.34 -5.22
CA LEU A 332 -6.02 6.76 -5.54
C LEU A 332 -4.67 7.45 -5.33
N ARG A 333 -3.88 7.02 -4.33
CA ARG A 333 -2.55 7.57 -4.10
C ARG A 333 -1.65 7.42 -5.32
N ILE A 334 -1.64 6.25 -5.94
CA ILE A 334 -0.81 6.00 -7.13
C ILE A 334 -1.45 6.58 -8.40
N VAL A 335 -2.77 6.54 -8.55
CA VAL A 335 -3.45 7.12 -9.72
C VAL A 335 -3.26 8.64 -9.79
N ASN A 336 -3.43 9.34 -8.64
CA ASN A 336 -3.21 10.78 -8.56
C ASN A 336 -1.74 11.19 -8.73
N ALA A 337 -0.80 10.26 -8.56
CA ALA A 337 0.61 10.49 -8.80
C ALA A 337 0.98 10.46 -10.30
N ILE A 338 0.17 9.85 -11.17
CA ILE A 338 0.48 9.67 -12.59
C ILE A 338 0.97 10.98 -13.26
N PRO A 339 0.27 12.12 -13.13
CA PRO A 339 0.70 13.33 -13.80
C PRO A 339 2.07 13.85 -13.38
N VAL A 340 2.42 13.74 -12.09
CA VAL A 340 3.72 14.21 -11.59
C VAL A 340 4.83 13.21 -11.87
N VAL A 341 4.54 11.91 -11.90
CA VAL A 341 5.49 10.85 -12.24
C VAL A 341 5.88 10.91 -13.72
N VAL A 342 4.90 11.11 -14.62
CA VAL A 342 5.17 11.26 -16.07
C VAL A 342 6.02 12.49 -16.37
N ALA A 343 5.94 13.54 -15.54
CA ALA A 343 6.71 14.78 -15.70
C ALA A 343 8.05 14.77 -14.94
N ALA A 344 8.33 13.75 -14.13
CA ALA A 344 9.53 13.68 -13.29
C ALA A 344 10.78 13.28 -14.10
N PRO A 345 11.99 13.63 -13.60
CA PRO A 345 13.24 13.10 -14.14
C PRO A 345 13.30 11.57 -13.99
N PRO A 346 14.02 10.87 -14.89
CA PRO A 346 14.16 9.42 -14.84
C PRO A 346 14.81 8.92 -13.54
N GLY A 347 14.22 7.87 -12.96
CA GLY A 347 14.75 7.22 -11.75
C GLY A 347 13.69 6.51 -10.93
N VAL A 348 14.12 5.83 -9.87
CA VAL A 348 13.24 5.29 -8.83
C VAL A 348 13.08 6.37 -7.76
N VAL A 349 11.86 6.86 -7.58
CA VAL A 349 11.59 8.05 -6.78
C VAL A 349 10.71 7.76 -5.57
N THR A 350 10.93 8.54 -4.51
CA THR A 350 10.09 8.62 -3.31
C THR A 350 9.06 9.75 -3.45
N PRO A 351 8.06 9.85 -2.57
CA PRO A 351 7.13 10.98 -2.60
C PRO A 351 7.79 12.34 -2.32
N PHE A 352 9.03 12.38 -1.79
CA PHE A 352 9.77 13.60 -1.49
C PHE A 352 10.61 14.11 -2.66
N ASP A 353 10.79 13.29 -3.70
CA ASP A 353 11.43 13.66 -4.97
C ASP A 353 10.43 14.26 -5.97
N LEU A 354 9.12 14.20 -5.66
CA LEU A 354 8.04 14.62 -6.53
C LEU A 354 7.38 15.91 -6.03
N PRO A 355 6.81 16.74 -6.92
CA PRO A 355 5.87 17.77 -6.53
C PRO A 355 4.69 17.17 -5.72
N HIS A 356 4.05 18.02 -4.90
CA HIS A 356 2.94 17.58 -4.07
C HIS A 356 1.83 16.91 -4.89
N ILE A 357 1.53 15.65 -4.56
CA ILE A 357 0.49 14.87 -5.24
C ILE A 357 -0.88 15.25 -4.67
N THR A 358 -1.75 15.76 -5.53
CA THR A 358 -3.10 16.23 -5.17
C THR A 358 -4.18 15.59 -6.04
N GLY A 359 -5.43 15.71 -5.64
CA GLY A 359 -6.61 15.36 -6.46
C GLY A 359 -6.93 16.41 -7.52
N LYS A 360 -5.92 16.82 -8.30
CA LYS A 360 -6.09 17.85 -9.33
C LYS A 360 -7.09 17.43 -10.39
N GLY A 361 -8.11 18.26 -10.62
CA GLY A 361 -9.16 17.99 -11.60
C GLY A 361 -10.32 17.13 -11.10
N LEU A 362 -10.32 16.72 -9.81
CA LEU A 362 -11.36 15.86 -9.24
C LEU A 362 -12.48 16.62 -8.54
N VAL A 363 -12.42 17.95 -8.50
CA VAL A 363 -13.52 18.77 -7.92
C VAL A 363 -14.69 18.75 -8.90
N SER A 364 -15.82 18.17 -8.47
CA SER A 364 -17.09 18.26 -9.17
C SER A 364 -17.79 19.56 -8.77
N ALA A 365 -18.19 20.37 -9.75
CA ALA A 365 -19.01 21.57 -9.57
C ALA A 365 -20.49 21.24 -9.61
#